data_3e44fc3a9a8a81d201bb273516de42f8
#
_entry.id   3e44fc3a9a8a81d201bb273516de42f8
#
_cell.length_a   1.000
_cell.length_b   1.000
_cell.length_c   1.000
_cell.angle_alpha   90.00
_cell.angle_beta   90.00
_cell.angle_gamma   90.00
#
_symmetry.space_group_name_H-M   'P 1'
#
loop_
_entity.id
_entity.type
_entity.pdbx_description
1 polymer ?
#
loop_
_entity_poly.entity_id
_entity_poly.type
_entity_poly.pdbx_seq_one_letter_code
_entity_poly.pdbx_strand_id
1 'polypeptide(L)'
;MRHWKPLFFENSKLPVWLSKLAPIEIGALSFAFFVWGRKELSDRTKRHETIHYQQQLELLLVGQWLLYGIFWLWGYVKYRDGKKAYYRCPFEQEAYENQYDENYFEYRKRYNWLKYKI
;
A
#
# COMPACT_ATOMS: atom_id res chain seq x y z
N MET A 1 8.02 -12.22 -9.47
CA MET A 1 7.36 -11.63 -8.30
C MET A 1 5.97 -12.19 -8.00
N ARG A 2 5.36 -12.92 -8.94
CA ARG A 2 4.00 -13.42 -8.76
C ARG A 2 3.80 -14.34 -7.55
N HIS A 3 4.87 -14.96 -7.05
CA HIS A 3 4.80 -15.85 -5.88
C HIS A 3 4.99 -15.11 -4.55
N TRP A 4 5.29 -13.82 -4.59
CA TRP A 4 5.49 -13.01 -3.39
C TRP A 4 4.14 -12.56 -2.87
N LYS A 5 3.62 -13.29 -1.89
CA LYS A 5 2.32 -13.00 -1.28
C LYS A 5 2.45 -12.90 0.24
N PRO A 6 1.80 -11.92 0.86
CA PRO A 6 1.81 -11.79 2.32
C PRO A 6 0.81 -12.75 2.96
N LEU A 7 0.87 -12.84 4.29
CA LEU A 7 -0.16 -13.50 5.08
C LEU A 7 -1.25 -12.48 5.40
N PHE A 8 -2.52 -12.85 5.20
CA PHE A 8 -3.64 -11.96 5.42
C PHE A 8 -4.36 -12.31 6.74
N PHE A 9 -4.64 -11.28 7.53
CA PHE A 9 -5.44 -11.40 8.75
C PHE A 9 -6.69 -10.53 8.58
N GLU A 10 -7.83 -11.20 8.39
CA GLU A 10 -9.11 -10.52 8.19
C GLU A 10 -9.79 -10.26 9.54
N ASN A 11 -10.70 -9.29 9.58
CA ASN A 11 -11.44 -8.93 10.79
C ASN A 11 -10.52 -8.61 11.98
N SER A 12 -9.37 -8.02 11.71
CA SER A 12 -8.39 -7.65 12.73
C SER A 12 -8.77 -6.33 13.39
N LYS A 13 -8.49 -6.25 14.70
CA LYS A 13 -8.69 -5.00 15.45
C LYS A 13 -7.54 -4.01 15.26
N LEU A 14 -6.41 -4.45 14.68
CA LEU A 14 -5.24 -3.60 14.53
C LEU A 14 -5.49 -2.35 13.69
N PRO A 15 -6.11 -2.43 12.49
CA PRO A 15 -6.43 -1.21 11.74
C PRO A 15 -7.38 -0.28 12.48
N VAL A 16 -8.37 -0.82 13.19
CA VAL A 16 -9.30 -0.02 14.01
C VAL A 16 -8.53 0.69 15.12
N TRP A 17 -7.63 -0.02 15.77
CA TRP A 17 -6.84 0.52 16.88
C TRP A 17 -5.92 1.64 16.40
N LEU A 18 -5.23 1.44 15.28
CA LEU A 18 -4.36 2.45 14.69
C LEU A 18 -5.14 3.67 14.20
N SER A 19 -6.37 3.48 13.74
CA SER A 19 -7.23 4.59 13.33
C SER A 19 -7.57 5.54 14.48
N LYS A 20 -7.54 5.04 15.73
CA LYS A 20 -7.76 5.87 16.92
C LYS A 20 -6.56 6.76 17.24
N LEU A 21 -5.37 6.35 16.79
CA LEU A 21 -4.12 7.08 17.04
C LEU A 21 -3.77 8.04 15.91
N ALA A 22 -4.33 7.82 14.72
CA ALA A 22 -4.09 8.62 13.53
C ALA A 22 -5.37 9.36 13.11
N PRO A 23 -5.27 10.54 12.49
CA PRO A 23 -6.46 11.30 12.06
C PRO A 23 -7.10 10.76 10.78
N ILE A 24 -6.93 9.49 10.48
CA ILE A 24 -7.47 8.83 9.28
C ILE A 24 -8.07 7.49 9.66
N GLU A 25 -9.00 7.02 8.83
CA GLU A 25 -9.57 5.69 8.97
C GLU A 25 -8.75 4.69 8.15
N ILE A 26 -8.30 3.62 8.81
CA ILE A 26 -7.48 2.59 8.19
C ILE A 26 -8.34 1.35 7.98
N GLY A 27 -8.58 0.98 6.71
CA GLY A 27 -9.34 -0.22 6.35
C GLY A 27 -8.48 -1.47 6.33
N ALA A 28 -7.24 -1.34 5.89
CA ALA A 28 -6.27 -2.44 5.86
C ALA A 28 -4.87 -1.88 6.06
N LEU A 29 -3.98 -2.70 6.58
CA LEU A 29 -2.60 -2.33 6.87
C LEU A 29 -1.67 -3.44 6.39
N SER A 30 -0.66 -3.08 5.59
CA SER A 30 0.41 -3.98 5.15
C SER A 30 1.70 -3.63 5.87
N PHE A 31 2.31 -4.60 6.54
CA PHE A 31 3.59 -4.42 7.21
C PHE A 31 4.37 -5.74 7.17
N ALA A 32 5.63 -5.67 6.71
CA ALA A 32 6.51 -6.82 6.58
C ALA A 32 5.82 -7.95 5.78
N PHE A 33 5.66 -9.14 6.36
CA PHE A 33 5.08 -10.30 5.69
C PHE A 33 3.57 -10.45 5.96
N PHE A 34 2.93 -9.45 6.59
CA PHE A 34 1.57 -9.56 7.07
C PHE A 34 0.70 -8.44 6.53
N VAL A 35 -0.56 -8.76 6.30
CA VAL A 35 -1.60 -7.77 5.99
C VAL A 35 -2.75 -7.99 6.96
N TRP A 36 -3.17 -6.94 7.66
CA TRP A 36 -4.30 -6.96 8.59
C TRP A 36 -5.44 -6.15 8.01
N GLY A 37 -6.62 -6.77 7.92
CA GLY A 37 -7.82 -6.10 7.47
C GLY A 37 -8.79 -5.84 8.63
N ARG A 38 -9.45 -4.68 8.59
CA ARG A 38 -10.50 -4.32 9.57
C ARG A 38 -11.69 -5.27 9.46
N LYS A 39 -12.03 -5.68 8.23
CA LYS A 39 -13.13 -6.58 7.90
C LYS A 39 -12.59 -7.71 7.03
N GLU A 40 -13.48 -8.56 6.53
CA GLU A 40 -13.13 -9.52 5.50
C GLU A 40 -12.59 -8.78 4.28
N LEU A 41 -11.48 -9.26 3.73
CA LEU A 41 -10.79 -8.59 2.62
C LEU A 41 -11.32 -9.12 1.29
N SER A 42 -11.74 -8.20 0.41
CA SER A 42 -12.09 -8.54 -0.96
C SER A 42 -10.83 -8.93 -1.76
N ASP A 43 -11.02 -9.62 -2.89
CA ASP A 43 -9.92 -9.97 -3.76
C ASP A 43 -9.17 -8.72 -4.26
N ARG A 44 -9.92 -7.65 -4.55
CA ARG A 44 -9.34 -6.37 -4.93
C ARG A 44 -8.44 -5.81 -3.83
N THR A 45 -8.91 -5.80 -2.59
CA THR A 45 -8.13 -5.30 -1.45
C THR A 45 -6.91 -6.18 -1.20
N LYS A 46 -7.05 -7.49 -1.28
CA LYS A 46 -5.91 -8.40 -1.15
C LYS A 46 -4.87 -8.15 -2.24
N ARG A 47 -5.30 -7.90 -3.46
CA ARG A 47 -4.40 -7.56 -4.56
C ARG A 47 -3.69 -6.24 -4.33
N HIS A 48 -4.43 -5.22 -3.90
CA HIS A 48 -3.88 -3.91 -3.56
C HIS A 48 -2.77 -4.04 -2.51
N GLU A 49 -3.05 -4.76 -1.42
CA GLU A 49 -2.07 -4.93 -0.34
C GLU A 49 -0.90 -5.83 -0.76
N THR A 50 -1.13 -6.79 -1.65
CA THR A 50 -0.05 -7.62 -2.20
C THR A 50 0.90 -6.78 -3.05
N ILE A 51 0.40 -5.78 -3.79
CA ILE A 51 1.25 -4.84 -4.51
C ILE A 51 2.16 -4.11 -3.53
N HIS A 52 1.62 -3.60 -2.42
CA HIS A 52 2.43 -2.94 -1.39
C HIS A 52 3.45 -3.90 -0.77
N TYR A 53 3.07 -5.16 -0.56
CA TYR A 53 3.99 -6.16 -0.06
C TYR A 53 5.20 -6.33 -1.00
N GLN A 54 4.96 -6.41 -2.30
CA GLN A 54 6.03 -6.52 -3.27
C GLN A 54 6.90 -5.26 -3.30
N GLN A 55 6.31 -4.08 -3.17
CA GLN A 55 7.04 -2.82 -3.02
C GLN A 55 7.94 -2.85 -1.79
N GLN A 56 7.44 -3.35 -0.67
CA GLN A 56 8.22 -3.49 0.56
C GLN A 56 9.42 -4.41 0.36
N LEU A 57 9.23 -5.54 -0.30
CA LEU A 57 10.33 -6.48 -0.56
C LEU A 57 11.38 -5.87 -1.49
N GLU A 58 10.97 -5.08 -2.48
CA GLU A 58 11.90 -4.41 -3.38
C GLU A 58 12.79 -3.42 -2.66
N LEU A 59 12.32 -2.84 -1.58
CA LEU A 59 13.01 -1.81 -0.81
C LEU A 59 13.44 -2.29 0.59
N LEU A 60 13.60 -3.60 0.76
CA LEU A 60 14.04 -4.23 2.01
C LEU A 60 13.16 -3.86 3.20
N LEU A 61 11.85 -3.82 2.98
CA LEU A 61 10.79 -3.55 3.97
C LEU A 61 10.85 -2.12 4.52
N VAL A 62 11.88 -1.77 5.26
CA VAL A 62 12.01 -0.45 5.90
C VAL A 62 12.14 0.67 4.87
N GLY A 63 12.83 0.42 3.75
CA GLY A 63 13.02 1.41 2.70
C GLY A 63 11.72 1.89 2.10
N GLN A 64 10.74 0.99 1.91
CA GLN A 64 9.44 1.38 1.38
C GLN A 64 8.72 2.35 2.34
N TRP A 65 8.77 2.08 3.65
CA TRP A 65 8.14 2.96 4.63
C TRP A 65 8.79 4.35 4.68
N LEU A 66 10.14 4.41 4.59
CA LEU A 66 10.85 5.69 4.55
C LEU A 66 10.48 6.50 3.30
N LEU A 67 10.52 5.88 2.13
CA LEU A 67 10.15 6.55 0.89
C LEU A 67 8.68 6.94 0.87
N TYR A 68 7.80 6.11 1.41
CA TYR A 68 6.40 6.43 1.51
C TYR A 68 6.18 7.73 2.30
N GLY A 69 6.85 7.85 3.44
CA GLY A 69 6.78 9.05 4.25
C GLY A 69 7.31 10.29 3.51
N ILE A 70 8.44 10.14 2.80
CA ILE A 70 9.03 11.23 2.01
C ILE A 70 8.09 11.65 0.88
N PHE A 71 7.52 10.71 0.14
CA PHE A 71 6.58 11.01 -0.94
C PHE A 71 5.32 11.66 -0.41
N TRP A 72 4.82 11.21 0.74
CA TRP A 72 3.64 11.82 1.35
C TRP A 72 3.89 13.27 1.76
N LEU A 73 5.05 13.53 2.39
CA LEU A 73 5.43 14.89 2.77
C LEU A 73 5.56 15.80 1.55
N TRP A 74 6.20 15.29 0.50
CA TRP A 74 6.31 16.03 -0.75
C TRP A 74 4.94 16.37 -1.34
N GLY A 75 4.05 15.38 -1.41
CA GLY A 75 2.69 15.59 -1.87
C GLY A 75 1.93 16.58 -1.00
N TYR A 76 2.10 16.50 0.32
CA TYR A 76 1.46 17.43 1.24
C TYR A 76 1.93 18.88 1.02
N VAL A 77 3.23 19.08 0.85
CA VAL A 77 3.78 20.40 0.56
C VAL A 77 3.24 20.94 -0.77
N LYS A 78 3.12 20.07 -1.77
CA LYS A 78 2.66 20.44 -3.12
C LYS A 78 1.17 20.75 -3.15
N TYR A 79 0.34 19.91 -2.52
CA TYR A 79 -1.12 20.01 -2.62
C TYR A 79 -1.79 20.61 -1.38
N ARG A 80 -1.11 20.66 -0.27
CA ARG A 80 -1.65 21.13 1.02
C ARG A 80 -2.89 20.34 1.44
N ASP A 81 -2.96 19.07 1.07
CA ASP A 81 -4.07 18.19 1.34
C ASP A 81 -3.49 16.78 1.61
N GLY A 82 -3.64 16.29 2.85
CA GLY A 82 -3.08 15.00 3.26
C GLY A 82 -3.70 13.82 2.53
N LYS A 83 -4.98 13.88 2.21
CA LYS A 83 -5.67 12.82 1.48
C LYS A 83 -5.19 12.76 0.03
N LYS A 84 -5.03 13.93 -0.62
CA LYS A 84 -4.50 14.00 -1.98
C LYS A 84 -3.06 13.54 -2.02
N ALA A 85 -2.24 13.91 -1.02
CA ALA A 85 -0.87 13.44 -0.90
C ALA A 85 -0.80 11.91 -0.83
N TYR A 86 -1.71 11.29 -0.09
CA TYR A 86 -1.81 9.84 0.00
C TYR A 86 -2.09 9.21 -1.38
N TYR A 87 -3.11 9.68 -2.09
CA TYR A 87 -3.46 9.11 -3.39
C TYR A 87 -2.42 9.39 -4.47
N ARG A 88 -1.63 10.46 -4.33
CA ARG A 88 -0.58 10.80 -5.29
C ARG A 88 0.76 10.13 -4.99
N CYS A 89 0.91 9.47 -3.84
CA CYS A 89 2.11 8.68 -3.54
C CYS A 89 2.30 7.61 -4.63
N PRO A 90 3.51 7.51 -5.24
CA PRO A 90 3.74 6.52 -6.30
C PRO A 90 3.37 5.09 -5.92
N PHE A 91 3.61 4.70 -4.66
CA PHE A 91 3.23 3.37 -4.17
C PHE A 91 1.73 3.16 -4.23
N GLU A 92 0.95 4.17 -3.84
CA GLU A 92 -0.51 4.08 -3.88
C GLU A 92 -1.03 4.16 -5.31
N GLN A 93 -0.43 4.98 -6.17
CA GLN A 93 -0.84 5.06 -7.57
C GLN A 93 -0.70 3.69 -8.25
N GLU A 94 0.42 3.01 -8.04
CA GLU A 94 0.59 1.67 -8.60
C GLU A 94 -0.49 0.71 -8.10
N ALA A 95 -0.75 0.71 -6.78
CA ALA A 95 -1.71 -0.20 -6.17
C ALA A 95 -3.14 0.08 -6.66
N TYR A 96 -3.58 1.33 -6.65
CA TYR A 96 -4.95 1.68 -7.07
C TYR A 96 -5.17 1.45 -8.56
N GLU A 97 -4.19 1.73 -9.41
CA GLU A 97 -4.33 1.54 -10.85
C GLU A 97 -4.42 0.07 -11.24
N ASN A 98 -3.76 -0.83 -10.50
CA ASN A 98 -3.64 -2.23 -10.87
C ASN A 98 -4.42 -3.19 -9.96
N GLN A 99 -5.17 -2.68 -8.99
CA GLN A 99 -5.88 -3.53 -8.02
C GLN A 99 -7.01 -4.36 -8.65
N TYR A 100 -7.50 -3.99 -9.82
CA TYR A 100 -8.55 -4.71 -10.52
C TYR A 100 -8.02 -5.71 -11.56
N ASP A 101 -6.71 -5.74 -11.79
CA ASP A 101 -6.10 -6.62 -12.78
C ASP A 101 -5.70 -7.94 -12.12
N GLU A 102 -6.49 -8.99 -12.37
CA GLU A 102 -6.27 -10.32 -11.78
C GLU A 102 -4.93 -10.94 -12.18
N ASN A 103 -4.38 -10.52 -13.31
CA ASN A 103 -3.13 -11.07 -13.85
C ASN A 103 -1.92 -10.16 -13.62
N TYR A 104 -2.08 -9.09 -12.83
CA TYR A 104 -1.04 -8.07 -12.68
C TYR A 104 0.30 -8.66 -12.22
N PHE A 105 0.28 -9.59 -11.24
CA PHE A 105 1.51 -10.16 -10.70
C PHE A 105 2.25 -11.07 -11.68
N GLU A 106 1.61 -11.52 -12.75
CA GLU A 106 2.25 -12.34 -13.77
C GLU A 106 3.20 -11.53 -14.64
N TYR A 107 2.97 -10.23 -14.81
CA TYR A 107 3.78 -9.36 -15.66
C TYR A 107 4.34 -8.13 -14.94
N ARG A 108 4.04 -7.94 -13.64
CA ARG A 108 4.55 -6.79 -12.89
C ARG A 108 6.07 -6.77 -12.91
N LYS A 109 6.64 -5.60 -13.26
CA LYS A 109 8.09 -5.38 -13.24
C LYS A 109 8.52 -4.89 -11.88
N ARG A 110 9.76 -5.23 -11.48
CA ARG A 110 10.35 -4.69 -10.25
C ARG A 110 10.41 -3.17 -10.34
N TYR A 111 10.15 -2.52 -9.21
CA TYR A 111 10.18 -1.06 -9.11
C TYR A 111 9.19 -0.39 -10.07
N ASN A 112 8.08 -1.05 -10.39
CA ASN A 112 7.09 -0.51 -11.31
C ASN A 112 6.47 0.80 -10.80
N TRP A 113 6.52 1.04 -9.48
CA TRP A 113 6.06 2.30 -8.89
C TRP A 113 6.87 3.52 -9.36
N LEU A 114 8.10 3.31 -9.88
CA LEU A 114 8.95 4.41 -10.36
C LEU A 114 8.35 5.17 -11.55
N LYS A 115 7.43 4.57 -12.31
CA LYS A 115 6.81 5.24 -13.45
C LYS A 115 5.76 6.28 -13.05
N TYR A 116 5.33 6.27 -11.78
CA TYR A 116 4.31 7.18 -11.28
C TYR A 116 4.95 8.41 -10.65
N LYS A 117 4.32 9.58 -10.84
CA LYS A 117 4.81 10.86 -10.31
C LYS A 117 3.77 11.49 -9.39
N ILE A 118 4.28 12.21 -8.39
CA ILE A 118 3.44 12.96 -7.44
C ILE A 118 2.75 14.14 -8.12
#